data_7d3b56273aedc63ffa08e7a34a4969d6
#
_entry.id   7d3b56273aedc63ffa08e7a34a4969d6
#
_cell.length_a   1.000
_cell.length_b   1.000
_cell.length_c   1.000
_cell.angle_alpha   90.00
_cell.angle_beta   90.00
_cell.angle_gamma   90.00
#
_symmetry.space_group_name_H-M   'P 1'
#
loop_
_entity.id
_entity.type
_entity.pdbx_description
1 polymer ?
#
loop_
_entity_poly.entity_id
_entity_poly.type
_entity_poly.pdbx_seq_one_letter_code
_entity_poly.pdbx_strand_id
1 'polypeptide(L)'
;MDFLTLAKQRCTTRGFTGRRIEKEDLDKILEAGRVAPSACNRQPQQIIVVEKPENIKKVEKAYKTFGSTCVLIVCQNKSDPLIRPFDGKCSGDLDIGIICDHMMLAARELNIGSVMVGLFDPAIVRKEFGIPEHIEPTALLLLG
;
A
#
# COMPACT_ATOMS: atom_id res chain seq x y z
N MET A 1 -9.98 20.81 -4.76
CA MET A 1 -8.83 20.76 -5.72
C MET A 1 -9.29 19.94 -6.93
N ASP A 2 -8.98 20.35 -8.14
CA ASP A 2 -9.26 19.53 -9.30
C ASP A 2 -8.25 18.37 -9.43
N PHE A 3 -8.67 17.29 -10.09
CA PHE A 3 -7.88 16.05 -10.16
C PHE A 3 -6.49 16.27 -10.78
N LEU A 4 -6.37 17.06 -11.83
CA LEU A 4 -5.08 17.26 -12.50
C LEU A 4 -4.09 18.01 -11.62
N THR A 5 -4.56 18.98 -10.85
CA THR A 5 -3.77 19.68 -9.83
C THR A 5 -3.31 18.72 -8.74
N LEU A 6 -4.22 17.89 -8.22
CA LEU A 6 -3.90 16.87 -7.23
C LEU A 6 -2.82 15.90 -7.72
N ALA A 7 -3.00 15.36 -8.94
CA ALA A 7 -2.05 14.44 -9.55
C ALA A 7 -0.65 15.05 -9.74
N LYS A 8 -0.58 16.33 -10.13
CA LYS A 8 0.69 17.05 -10.26
C LYS A 8 1.37 17.32 -8.91
N GLN A 9 0.60 17.51 -7.86
CA GLN A 9 1.12 17.81 -6.52
C GLN A 9 1.53 16.55 -5.75
N ARG A 10 0.97 15.38 -6.10
CA ARG A 10 1.43 14.14 -5.49
C ARG A 10 2.90 13.91 -5.83
N CYS A 11 3.71 13.72 -4.84
CA CYS A 11 5.14 13.41 -5.01
C CYS A 11 5.56 12.28 -4.05
N THR A 12 6.64 11.60 -4.39
CA THR A 12 7.24 10.58 -3.53
C THR A 12 7.94 11.24 -2.35
N THR A 13 7.52 10.90 -1.14
CA THR A 13 8.07 11.43 0.12
C THR A 13 8.99 10.40 0.76
N ARG A 14 10.27 10.74 0.94
CA ARG A 14 11.30 9.89 1.57
C ARG A 14 11.92 10.58 2.79
N GLY A 15 11.10 11.13 3.64
CA GLY A 15 11.46 11.78 4.89
C GLY A 15 10.20 12.29 5.56
N PHE A 16 9.85 11.69 6.69
CA PHE A 16 8.62 12.02 7.42
C PHE A 16 8.96 12.71 8.74
N THR A 17 8.04 13.54 9.21
CA THR A 17 8.24 14.35 10.41
C THR A 17 8.01 13.59 11.71
N GLY A 18 7.49 12.37 11.64
CA GLY A 18 7.06 11.60 12.81
C GLY A 18 5.66 11.95 13.31
N ARG A 19 4.94 12.82 12.61
CA ARG A 19 3.54 13.14 12.92
C ARG A 19 2.66 11.90 12.70
N ARG A 20 1.78 11.62 13.65
CA ARG A 20 0.78 10.56 13.49
C ARG A 20 -0.32 10.99 12.54
N ILE A 21 -0.86 10.01 11.81
CA ILE A 21 -2.03 10.21 10.97
C ILE A 21 -3.27 10.02 11.84
N GLU A 22 -4.22 10.93 11.72
CA GLU A 22 -5.50 10.81 12.41
C GLU A 22 -6.29 9.63 11.83
N LYS A 23 -7.01 8.92 12.70
CA LYS A 23 -7.77 7.72 12.28
C LYS A 23 -8.74 8.02 11.14
N GLU A 24 -9.42 9.15 11.19
CA GLU A 24 -10.38 9.56 10.16
C GLU A 24 -9.74 9.76 8.79
N ASP A 25 -8.52 10.29 8.75
CA ASP A 25 -7.78 10.47 7.50
C ASP A 25 -7.23 9.14 6.98
N LEU A 26 -6.76 8.27 7.87
CA LEU A 26 -6.37 6.92 7.48
C LEU A 26 -7.55 6.13 6.91
N ASP A 27 -8.73 6.23 7.53
CA ASP A 27 -9.94 5.57 7.04
C ASP A 27 -10.33 6.05 5.62
N LYS A 28 -10.17 7.35 5.31
CA LYS A 28 -10.38 7.88 3.95
C LYS A 28 -9.37 7.33 2.94
N ILE A 29 -8.11 7.22 3.33
CA ILE A 29 -7.07 6.63 2.48
C ILE A 29 -7.39 5.16 2.18
N LEU A 30 -7.75 4.39 3.20
CA LEU A 30 -8.12 2.98 3.03
C LEU A 30 -9.38 2.82 2.18
N GLU A 31 -10.37 3.71 2.34
CA GLU A 31 -11.59 3.71 1.52
C GLU A 31 -11.26 4.00 0.04
N ALA A 32 -10.34 4.91 -0.26
CA ALA A 32 -9.88 5.14 -1.63
C ALA A 32 -9.29 3.86 -2.25
N GLY A 33 -8.52 3.10 -1.48
CA GLY A 33 -8.03 1.78 -1.91
C GLY A 33 -9.13 0.75 -2.11
N ARG A 34 -10.16 0.78 -1.24
CA ARG A 34 -11.29 -0.15 -1.33
C ARG A 34 -12.13 0.05 -2.59
N VAL A 35 -12.36 1.31 -3.01
CA VAL A 35 -13.17 1.64 -4.18
C VAL A 35 -12.39 1.62 -5.50
N ALA A 36 -11.08 1.43 -5.45
CA ALA A 36 -10.25 1.35 -6.64
C ALA A 36 -10.68 0.18 -7.55
N PRO A 37 -10.64 0.34 -8.87
CA PRO A 37 -11.01 -0.73 -9.78
C PRO A 37 -9.98 -1.88 -9.74
N SER A 38 -10.47 -3.09 -10.01
CA SER A 38 -9.62 -4.26 -10.18
C SER A 38 -10.15 -5.14 -11.32
N ALA A 39 -9.30 -5.99 -11.86
CA ALA A 39 -9.67 -6.87 -12.95
C ALA A 39 -10.83 -7.78 -12.55
N CYS A 40 -11.91 -7.75 -13.34
CA CYS A 40 -13.16 -8.48 -13.09
C CYS A 40 -13.73 -8.23 -11.68
N ASN A 41 -13.45 -7.07 -11.10
CA ASN A 41 -13.85 -6.71 -9.74
C ASN A 41 -13.46 -7.76 -8.68
N ARG A 42 -12.33 -8.41 -8.85
CA ARG A 42 -11.87 -9.47 -7.93
C ARG A 42 -11.44 -8.95 -6.58
N GLN A 43 -11.06 -7.68 -6.49
CA GLN A 43 -10.69 -7.02 -5.23
C GLN A 43 -9.66 -7.84 -4.43
N PRO A 44 -8.46 -8.09 -5.00
CA PRO A 44 -7.48 -9.01 -4.41
C PRO A 44 -6.76 -8.43 -3.21
N GLN A 45 -6.90 -7.13 -2.95
CA GLN A 45 -6.14 -6.43 -1.92
C GLN A 45 -6.52 -6.87 -0.51
N GLN A 46 -5.49 -7.13 0.28
CA GLN A 46 -5.57 -7.23 1.74
C GLN A 46 -4.49 -6.34 2.32
N ILE A 47 -4.87 -5.45 3.21
CA ILE A 47 -3.99 -4.41 3.72
C ILE A 47 -3.77 -4.62 5.22
N ILE A 48 -2.51 -4.72 5.63
CA ILE A 48 -2.13 -4.72 7.03
C ILE A 48 -1.70 -3.31 7.39
N VAL A 49 -2.38 -2.70 8.35
CA VAL A 49 -2.06 -1.37 8.86
C VAL A 49 -1.08 -1.49 10.01
N VAL A 50 0.08 -0.86 9.88
CA VAL A 50 1.17 -0.90 10.85
C VAL A 50 1.43 0.50 11.37
N GLU A 51 1.08 0.77 12.64
CA GLU A 51 1.23 2.08 13.27
C GLU A 51 2.04 2.03 14.56
N LYS A 52 2.09 0.87 15.23
CA LYS A 52 2.85 0.73 16.48
C LYS A 52 4.34 0.78 16.19
N PRO A 53 5.13 1.57 16.93
CA PRO A 53 6.57 1.71 16.70
C PRO A 53 7.33 0.37 16.67
N GLU A 54 6.98 -0.55 17.56
CA GLU A 54 7.57 -1.90 17.62
C GLU A 54 7.28 -2.72 16.34
N ASN A 55 6.14 -2.51 15.69
CA ASN A 55 5.78 -3.19 14.45
C ASN A 55 6.40 -2.49 13.23
N ILE A 56 6.56 -1.17 13.25
CA ILE A 56 7.31 -0.45 12.23
C ILE A 56 8.77 -0.93 12.17
N LYS A 57 9.39 -1.17 13.34
CA LYS A 57 10.73 -1.77 13.41
C LYS A 57 10.81 -3.17 12.76
N LYS A 58 9.72 -3.93 12.76
CA LYS A 58 9.67 -5.21 12.02
C LYS A 58 9.69 -4.99 10.53
N VAL A 59 8.98 -3.98 10.02
CA VAL A 59 9.02 -3.60 8.60
C VAL A 59 10.43 -3.15 8.21
N GLU A 60 11.12 -2.42 9.08
CA GLU A 60 12.47 -1.92 8.83
C GLU A 60 13.51 -3.01 8.60
N LYS A 61 13.26 -4.23 9.04
CA LYS A 61 14.09 -5.40 8.69
C LYS A 61 14.02 -5.76 7.20
N ALA A 62 12.92 -5.42 6.53
CA ALA A 62 12.70 -5.68 5.11
C ALA A 62 13.08 -4.50 4.21
N TYR A 63 12.85 -3.28 4.68
CA TYR A 63 13.23 -2.04 4.01
C TYR A 63 13.05 -0.84 4.95
N LYS A 64 13.84 0.22 4.74
CA LYS A 64 13.78 1.45 5.55
C LYS A 64 12.45 2.18 5.37
N THR A 65 11.93 2.76 6.46
CA THR A 65 10.63 3.44 6.50
C THR A 65 10.73 4.97 6.44
N PHE A 66 11.91 5.53 6.37
CA PHE A 66 12.16 6.99 6.28
C PHE A 66 11.54 7.82 7.41
N GLY A 67 11.26 7.19 8.57
CA GLY A 67 10.59 7.84 9.70
C GLY A 67 9.07 7.88 9.60
N SER A 68 8.47 7.11 8.69
CA SER A 68 7.01 6.96 8.58
C SER A 68 6.41 6.46 9.88
N THR A 69 5.25 6.99 10.24
CA THR A 69 4.47 6.59 11.42
C THR A 69 3.33 5.63 11.07
N CYS A 70 3.09 5.40 9.78
CA CYS A 70 2.07 4.47 9.30
C CYS A 70 2.56 3.77 8.04
N VAL A 71 2.63 2.45 8.10
CA VAL A 71 2.98 1.61 6.95
C VAL A 71 1.79 0.73 6.60
N LEU A 72 1.36 0.78 5.35
CA LEU A 72 0.39 -0.16 4.82
C LEU A 72 1.15 -1.26 4.08
N ILE A 73 1.04 -2.49 4.55
CA ILE A 73 1.53 -3.66 3.81
C ILE A 73 0.41 -4.07 2.87
N VAL A 74 0.57 -3.76 1.59
CA VAL A 74 -0.47 -4.02 0.58
C VAL A 74 -0.20 -5.37 -0.04
N CYS A 75 -1.05 -6.31 0.29
CA CYS A 75 -0.96 -7.70 -0.16
C CYS A 75 -2.01 -8.01 -1.22
N GLN A 76 -1.75 -9.03 -2.02
CA GLN A 76 -2.73 -9.61 -2.92
C GLN A 76 -3.10 -11.03 -2.49
N ASN A 77 -4.40 -11.33 -2.50
CA ASN A 77 -4.89 -12.68 -2.30
C ASN A 77 -4.74 -13.47 -3.60
N LYS A 78 -3.96 -14.54 -3.57
CA LYS A 78 -3.69 -15.42 -4.73
C LYS A 78 -4.52 -16.68 -4.76
N SER A 79 -5.56 -16.80 -3.94
CA SER A 79 -6.47 -17.96 -3.94
C SER A 79 -7.30 -18.05 -5.20
N ASP A 80 -7.65 -16.91 -5.81
CA ASP A 80 -8.45 -16.83 -7.03
C ASP A 80 -7.92 -15.72 -7.95
N PRO A 81 -6.70 -15.87 -8.51
CA PRO A 81 -6.10 -14.86 -9.37
C PRO A 81 -6.78 -14.83 -10.74
N LEU A 82 -6.90 -13.63 -11.32
CA LEU A 82 -7.23 -13.52 -12.73
C LEU A 82 -5.97 -13.76 -13.56
N ILE A 83 -5.98 -14.84 -14.32
CA ILE A 83 -4.88 -15.21 -15.21
C ILE A 83 -5.34 -15.06 -16.65
N ARG A 84 -4.60 -14.27 -17.42
CA ARG A 84 -4.89 -14.08 -18.84
C ARG A 84 -4.60 -15.36 -19.63
N PRO A 85 -5.59 -15.94 -20.34
CA PRO A 85 -5.43 -17.27 -20.94
C PRO A 85 -4.47 -17.31 -22.12
N PHE A 86 -4.17 -16.15 -22.73
CA PHE A 86 -3.31 -16.05 -23.91
C PHE A 86 -1.82 -16.21 -23.59
N ASP A 87 -1.38 -15.77 -22.41
CA ASP A 87 0.05 -15.72 -22.04
C ASP A 87 0.31 -16.03 -20.56
N GLY A 88 -0.72 -16.36 -19.79
CA GLY A 88 -0.61 -16.70 -18.38
C GLY A 88 -0.31 -15.53 -17.43
N LYS A 89 -0.43 -14.27 -17.91
CA LYS A 89 -0.15 -13.12 -17.06
C LYS A 89 -1.23 -12.92 -15.99
N CYS A 90 -0.80 -12.79 -14.74
CA CYS A 90 -1.68 -12.48 -13.62
C CYS A 90 -1.90 -10.96 -13.54
N SER A 91 -3.15 -10.55 -13.24
CA SER A 91 -3.51 -9.12 -13.11
C SER A 91 -3.17 -8.54 -11.72
N GLY A 92 -2.81 -9.35 -10.75
CA GLY A 92 -2.68 -8.94 -9.35
C GLY A 92 -1.77 -7.75 -9.11
N ASP A 93 -0.59 -7.71 -9.74
CA ASP A 93 0.36 -6.60 -9.59
C ASP A 93 -0.18 -5.29 -10.17
N LEU A 94 -0.93 -5.36 -11.29
CA LEU A 94 -1.61 -4.19 -11.86
C LEU A 94 -2.69 -3.67 -10.92
N ASP A 95 -3.50 -4.56 -10.37
CA ASP A 95 -4.56 -4.20 -9.41
C ASP A 95 -3.98 -3.51 -8.18
N ILE A 96 -2.92 -4.07 -7.60
CA ILE A 96 -2.25 -3.48 -6.43
C ILE A 96 -1.65 -2.11 -6.77
N GLY A 97 -1.08 -1.95 -7.95
CA GLY A 97 -0.57 -0.65 -8.41
C GLY A 97 -1.67 0.42 -8.46
N ILE A 98 -2.83 0.08 -9.02
CA ILE A 98 -4.00 0.98 -9.09
C ILE A 98 -4.49 1.34 -7.68
N ILE A 99 -4.60 0.35 -6.80
CA ILE A 99 -5.06 0.53 -5.42
C ILE A 99 -4.10 1.45 -4.65
N CYS A 100 -2.79 1.23 -4.78
CA CYS A 100 -1.79 2.10 -4.16
C CYS A 100 -1.87 3.53 -4.69
N ASP A 101 -2.07 3.72 -5.99
CA ASP A 101 -2.18 5.06 -6.58
C ASP A 101 -3.40 5.81 -6.04
N HIS A 102 -4.56 5.16 -5.94
CA HIS A 102 -5.75 5.75 -5.32
C HIS A 102 -5.48 6.19 -3.88
N MET A 103 -4.82 5.35 -3.10
CA MET A 103 -4.47 5.70 -1.71
C MET A 103 -3.47 6.85 -1.63
N MET A 104 -2.48 6.90 -2.53
CA MET A 104 -1.50 7.99 -2.57
C MET A 104 -2.13 9.33 -2.97
N LEU A 105 -3.09 9.32 -3.89
CA LEU A 105 -3.84 10.52 -4.26
C LEU A 105 -4.72 11.01 -3.12
N ALA A 106 -5.42 10.10 -2.44
CA ALA A 106 -6.20 10.44 -1.24
C ALA A 106 -5.31 11.00 -0.12
N ALA A 107 -4.15 10.39 0.13
CA ALA A 107 -3.19 10.90 1.10
C ALA A 107 -2.74 12.33 0.75
N ARG A 108 -2.44 12.60 -0.53
CA ARG A 108 -2.05 13.95 -0.97
C ARG A 108 -3.16 14.97 -0.76
N GLU A 109 -4.41 14.63 -1.03
CA GLU A 109 -5.56 15.50 -0.79
C GLU A 109 -5.68 15.91 0.68
N LEU A 110 -5.28 15.01 1.58
CA LEU A 110 -5.24 15.23 3.03
C LEU A 110 -3.94 15.86 3.53
N ASN A 111 -3.04 16.28 2.63
CA ASN A 111 -1.70 16.78 2.95
C ASN A 111 -0.83 15.78 3.72
N ILE A 112 -1.01 14.50 3.46
CA ILE A 112 -0.21 13.39 3.98
C ILE A 112 0.78 12.97 2.90
N GLY A 113 2.07 12.90 3.26
CA GLY A 113 3.11 12.40 2.38
C GLY A 113 2.99 10.89 2.17
N SER A 114 3.43 10.42 1.00
CA SER A 114 3.39 8.98 0.70
C SER A 114 4.54 8.53 -0.19
N VAL A 115 4.93 7.27 -0.07
CA VAL A 115 5.80 6.57 -1.02
C VAL A 115 5.41 5.10 -1.12
N MET A 116 5.28 4.63 -2.36
CA MET A 116 5.10 3.21 -2.65
C MET A 116 6.49 2.56 -2.81
N VAL A 117 6.74 1.51 -2.04
CA VAL A 117 7.98 0.74 -2.05
C VAL A 117 7.70 -0.65 -2.61
N GLY A 118 8.31 -0.96 -3.74
CA GLY A 118 8.33 -2.31 -4.31
C GLY A 118 9.60 -3.09 -3.97
N LEU A 119 10.68 -2.38 -3.67
CA LEU A 119 11.98 -2.97 -3.33
C LEU A 119 12.07 -3.23 -1.81
N PHE A 120 11.56 -4.35 -1.39
CA PHE A 120 11.66 -4.84 -0.01
C PHE A 120 11.76 -6.37 -0.01
N ASP A 121 12.16 -6.97 1.11
CA ASP A 121 12.20 -8.42 1.24
C ASP A 121 10.83 -8.96 1.70
N PRO A 122 10.03 -9.57 0.80
CA PRO A 122 8.70 -10.08 1.15
C PRO A 122 8.75 -11.28 2.10
N ALA A 123 9.84 -12.05 2.12
CA ALA A 123 10.00 -13.17 3.04
C ALA A 123 10.12 -12.70 4.49
N ILE A 124 10.84 -11.62 4.72
CA ILE A 124 10.96 -10.99 6.04
C ILE A 124 9.59 -10.47 6.48
N VAL A 125 8.88 -9.73 5.63
CA VAL A 125 7.54 -9.20 5.95
C VAL A 125 6.58 -10.35 6.28
N ARG A 126 6.57 -11.40 5.47
CA ARG A 126 5.74 -12.58 5.70
C ARG A 126 5.99 -13.20 7.07
N LYS A 127 7.26 -13.41 7.42
CA LYS A 127 7.67 -14.00 8.69
C LYS A 127 7.29 -13.12 9.89
N GLU A 128 7.60 -11.83 9.82
CA GLU A 128 7.40 -10.90 10.94
C GLU A 128 5.91 -10.64 11.24
N PHE A 129 5.04 -10.73 10.24
CA PHE A 129 3.61 -10.47 10.38
C PHE A 129 2.73 -11.72 10.28
N GLY A 130 3.32 -12.91 10.17
CA GLY A 130 2.57 -14.17 10.10
C GLY A 130 1.63 -14.26 8.89
N ILE A 131 2.05 -13.74 7.73
CA ILE A 131 1.22 -13.68 6.53
C ILE A 131 1.17 -15.07 5.88
N PRO A 132 -0.03 -15.64 5.67
CA PRO A 132 -0.16 -16.96 5.06
C PRO A 132 0.32 -16.99 3.61
N GLU A 133 0.65 -18.17 3.11
CA GLU A 133 1.30 -18.33 1.80
C GLU A 133 0.45 -17.82 0.62
N HIS A 134 -0.88 -17.98 0.68
CA HIS A 134 -1.80 -17.51 -0.37
C HIS A 134 -1.99 -15.99 -0.40
N ILE A 135 -1.50 -15.28 0.60
CA ILE A 135 -1.48 -13.81 0.65
C ILE A 135 -0.06 -13.35 0.35
N GLU A 136 0.12 -12.59 -0.72
CA GLU A 136 1.43 -12.13 -1.16
C GLU A 136 1.65 -10.66 -0.80
N PRO A 137 2.64 -10.33 0.04
CA PRO A 137 3.08 -8.95 0.20
C PRO A 137 3.60 -8.41 -1.12
N THR A 138 2.95 -7.39 -1.68
CA THR A 138 3.25 -6.89 -3.03
C THR A 138 3.88 -5.50 -3.01
N ALA A 139 3.43 -4.64 -2.11
CA ALA A 139 3.96 -3.30 -1.95
C ALA A 139 3.89 -2.85 -0.49
N LEU A 140 4.79 -1.95 -0.10
CA LEU A 140 4.65 -1.16 1.11
C LEU A 140 4.24 0.25 0.72
N LEU A 141 3.21 0.78 1.36
CA LEU A 141 2.84 2.18 1.23
C LEU A 141 3.16 2.89 2.54
N LEU A 142 4.18 3.74 2.54
CA LEU A 142 4.59 4.50 3.70
C LEU A 142 3.86 5.84 3.69
N LEU A 143 3.32 6.23 4.83
CA LEU A 143 2.51 7.43 5.02
C LEU A 143 3.05 8.26 6.19
N GLY A 144 2.85 9.62 6.12
CA GLY A 144 3.22 10.53 7.20
C GLY A 144 3.18 12.02 6.85
#